data_36615ff8852a43aaafa972a4354d1472
#
_entry.id   36615ff8852a43aaafa972a4354d1472
#
_cell.length_a   1.000
_cell.length_b   1.000
_cell.length_c   1.000
_cell.angle_alpha   90.00
_cell.angle_beta   90.00
_cell.angle_gamma   90.00
#
_symmetry.space_group_name_H-M   'P 1'
#
loop_
_entity.id
_entity.type
_entity.pdbx_description
1 polymer ?
#
loop_
_entity_poly.entity_id
_entity_poly.type
_entity_poly.pdbx_seq_one_letter_code
_entity_poly.pdbx_strand_id
1 'polypeptide(L)'
;AQACPYNAIAHLKRPCKFSCPVNAITYDEHGISVIDKKKCIRCGKCIHSCPFGAIGSKSFIVDVINALREGKHIYAMAAPATEGQFGDDITMASWKNAMKELGFTDFFDVGLGGDMTAAYESEEWAEAYKAGEKKVTSCCPAFVNMVRLHYPDLADCVSTTVSPMCAVSRLIKARDPEAIT
;
A
#
# COMPACT_ATOMS: atom_id res chain seq x y z
N ALA A 1 28.63 5.96 23.66
CA ALA A 1 28.09 7.21 23.16
C ALA A 1 27.89 8.23 24.29
N GLN A 2 27.18 7.90 25.36
CA GLN A 2 26.89 8.83 26.47
C GLN A 2 28.14 9.35 27.24
N ALA A 3 29.24 8.62 27.20
CA ALA A 3 30.50 9.01 27.85
C ALA A 3 31.36 10.01 27.03
N CYS A 4 30.94 10.36 25.82
CA CYS A 4 31.67 11.31 24.98
C CYS A 4 31.14 12.73 25.17
N PRO A 5 31.91 13.65 25.74
CA PRO A 5 31.43 15.02 26.01
C PRO A 5 31.21 15.84 24.73
N TYR A 6 31.74 15.36 23.60
CA TYR A 6 31.61 16.04 22.26
C TYR A 6 30.56 15.41 21.39
N ASN A 7 29.77 14.44 21.86
CA ASN A 7 28.80 13.68 21.04
C ASN A 7 29.38 13.08 19.74
N ALA A 8 30.69 12.82 19.72
CA ALA A 8 31.40 12.27 18.56
C ALA A 8 31.13 10.76 18.34
N ILE A 9 30.53 10.09 19.35
CA ILE A 9 30.18 8.67 19.26
C ILE A 9 28.68 8.54 19.11
N ALA A 10 28.23 8.31 17.88
CA ALA A 10 26.82 8.04 17.60
C ALA A 10 26.50 6.55 17.77
N HIS A 11 25.46 6.23 18.55
CA HIS A 11 24.90 4.88 18.60
C HIS A 11 23.88 4.73 17.47
N LEU A 12 24.36 4.31 16.30
CA LEU A 12 23.52 4.15 15.13
C LEU A 12 22.65 2.90 15.27
N LYS A 13 21.43 3.09 15.71
CA LYS A 13 20.39 2.07 15.57
C LYS A 13 20.05 1.98 14.07
N ARG A 14 19.93 0.75 13.55
CA ARG A 14 19.53 0.58 12.14
C ARG A 14 18.15 1.22 11.90
N PRO A 15 18.03 2.11 10.91
CA PRO A 15 16.80 2.87 10.66
C PRO A 15 15.56 1.98 10.50
N CYS A 16 15.70 0.85 9.80
CA CYS A 16 14.61 -0.09 9.58
C CYS A 16 14.00 -0.64 10.87
N LYS A 17 14.84 -1.01 11.86
CA LYS A 17 14.35 -1.50 13.16
C LYS A 17 13.74 -0.38 14.00
N PHE A 18 14.35 0.79 13.98
CA PHE A 18 13.87 1.94 14.73
C PHE A 18 12.54 2.46 14.21
N SER A 19 12.35 2.44 12.88
CA SER A 19 11.12 2.92 12.23
C SER A 19 9.95 1.95 12.29
N CYS A 20 10.18 0.67 12.68
CA CYS A 20 9.13 -0.33 12.67
C CYS A 20 8.14 -0.12 13.83
N PRO A 21 6.87 0.24 13.56
CA PRO A 21 5.89 0.57 14.62
C PRO A 21 5.45 -0.65 15.44
N VAL A 22 5.64 -1.86 14.91
CA VAL A 22 5.23 -3.11 15.54
C VAL A 22 6.41 -4.00 15.95
N ASN A 23 7.63 -3.46 15.93
CA ASN A 23 8.86 -4.17 16.30
C ASN A 23 9.03 -5.53 15.60
N ALA A 24 8.63 -5.62 14.33
CA ALA A 24 8.71 -6.84 13.53
C ALA A 24 10.12 -7.12 12.96
N ILE A 25 11.11 -6.26 13.20
CA ILE A 25 12.46 -6.41 12.65
C ILE A 25 13.43 -6.83 13.74
N THR A 26 14.05 -7.96 13.52
CA THR A 26 15.13 -8.54 14.36
C THR A 26 16.40 -8.71 13.54
N TYR A 27 17.43 -9.30 14.13
CA TYR A 27 18.67 -9.63 13.46
C TYR A 27 18.96 -11.11 13.67
N ASP A 28 19.49 -11.76 12.62
CA ASP A 28 20.03 -13.12 12.73
C ASP A 28 21.43 -13.12 13.38
N GLU A 29 22.05 -14.31 13.44
CA GLU A 29 23.40 -14.52 13.98
C GLU A 29 24.51 -13.79 13.23
N HIS A 30 24.26 -13.49 11.94
CA HIS A 30 25.18 -12.72 11.08
C HIS A 30 24.87 -11.21 11.11
N GLY A 31 23.89 -10.80 11.92
CA GLY A 31 23.46 -9.42 12.01
C GLY A 31 22.62 -8.94 10.81
N ILE A 32 22.10 -9.83 9.97
CA ILE A 32 21.21 -9.48 8.86
C ILE A 32 19.81 -9.20 9.39
N SER A 33 19.15 -8.17 8.86
CA SER A 33 17.79 -7.83 9.27
C SER A 33 16.77 -8.87 8.81
N VAL A 34 16.04 -9.43 9.74
CA VAL A 34 14.98 -10.42 9.50
C VAL A 34 13.63 -9.82 9.89
N ILE A 35 12.64 -9.96 9.00
CA ILE A 35 11.27 -9.48 9.21
C ILE A 35 10.40 -10.63 9.73
N ASP A 36 9.90 -10.50 10.94
CA ASP A 36 8.91 -11.42 11.50
C ASP A 36 7.56 -11.22 10.82
N LYS A 37 7.19 -12.17 9.95
CA LYS A 37 5.94 -12.12 9.18
C LYS A 37 4.68 -12.20 10.03
N LYS A 38 4.78 -12.73 11.26
CA LYS A 38 3.65 -12.82 12.20
C LYS A 38 3.34 -11.49 12.87
N LYS A 39 4.32 -10.57 12.90
CA LYS A 39 4.16 -9.22 13.47
C LYS A 39 4.05 -8.15 12.39
N CYS A 40 4.61 -8.38 11.20
CA CYS A 40 4.72 -7.39 10.14
C CYS A 40 3.36 -7.04 9.54
N ILE A 41 2.96 -5.79 9.67
CA ILE A 41 1.72 -5.23 9.10
C ILE A 41 1.86 -4.79 7.62
N ARG A 42 3.04 -4.95 7.03
CA ARG A 42 3.34 -4.59 5.63
C ARG A 42 3.15 -3.11 5.29
N CYS A 43 3.43 -2.22 6.23
CA CYS A 43 3.26 -0.76 6.04
C CYS A 43 4.34 -0.08 5.17
N GLY A 44 5.43 -0.77 4.83
CA GLY A 44 6.51 -0.23 4.00
C GLY A 44 7.47 0.75 4.69
N LYS A 45 7.25 1.13 5.95
CA LYS A 45 8.04 2.16 6.63
C LYS A 45 9.54 1.83 6.71
N CYS A 46 9.89 0.56 6.83
CA CYS A 46 11.28 0.09 6.82
C CYS A 46 11.96 0.27 5.45
N ILE A 47 11.21 0.17 4.35
CA ILE A 47 11.70 0.43 2.99
C ILE A 47 12.03 1.91 2.85
N HIS A 48 11.07 2.77 3.20
CA HIS A 48 11.25 4.23 3.14
C HIS A 48 12.39 4.74 4.03
N SER A 49 12.59 4.11 5.20
CA SER A 49 13.62 4.52 6.17
C SER A 49 15.01 3.96 5.86
N CYS A 50 15.18 3.11 4.86
CA CYS A 50 16.47 2.51 4.54
C CYS A 50 17.26 3.38 3.55
N PRO A 51 18.34 4.06 3.99
CA PRO A 51 19.11 4.94 3.09
C PRO A 51 19.92 4.16 2.04
N PHE A 52 20.02 2.83 2.20
CA PHE A 52 20.83 1.96 1.34
C PHE A 52 19.98 1.13 0.36
N GLY A 53 18.65 1.23 0.40
CA GLY A 53 17.78 0.39 -0.41
C GLY A 53 17.89 -1.12 -0.10
N ALA A 54 18.41 -1.49 1.08
CA ALA A 54 18.65 -2.90 1.46
C ALA A 54 17.34 -3.67 1.76
N ILE A 55 16.23 -2.97 1.93
CA ILE A 55 14.90 -3.55 2.07
C ILE A 55 14.06 -3.00 0.92
N GLY A 56 13.58 -3.87 0.06
CA GLY A 56 12.75 -3.52 -1.08
C GLY A 56 11.37 -4.19 -1.03
N SER A 57 10.44 -3.69 -1.80
CA SER A 57 9.20 -4.39 -2.13
C SER A 57 9.44 -5.43 -3.22
N LYS A 58 8.61 -6.47 -3.25
CA LYS A 58 8.58 -7.37 -4.41
C LYS A 58 8.05 -6.57 -5.60
N SER A 59 8.89 -6.37 -6.61
CA SER A 59 8.51 -5.69 -7.85
C SER A 59 8.04 -6.70 -8.90
N PHE A 60 7.02 -6.32 -9.66
CA PHE A 60 6.52 -7.05 -10.83
C PHE A 60 6.85 -6.33 -12.14
N ILE A 61 7.82 -5.41 -12.12
CA ILE A 61 8.16 -4.58 -13.29
C ILE A 61 8.54 -5.43 -14.52
N VAL A 62 9.24 -6.56 -14.31
CA VAL A 62 9.62 -7.45 -15.40
C VAL A 62 8.40 -8.14 -16.00
N ASP A 63 7.46 -8.58 -15.16
CA ASP A 63 6.21 -9.21 -15.61
C ASP A 63 5.37 -8.22 -16.41
N VAL A 64 5.29 -6.96 -15.96
CA VAL A 64 4.59 -5.87 -16.67
C VAL A 64 5.24 -5.59 -18.02
N ILE A 65 6.58 -5.45 -18.09
CA ILE A 65 7.31 -5.22 -19.34
C ILE A 65 7.08 -6.37 -20.34
N ASN A 66 7.14 -7.61 -19.87
CA ASN A 66 6.90 -8.78 -20.73
C ASN A 66 5.46 -8.78 -21.27
N ALA A 67 4.49 -8.52 -20.41
CA ALA A 67 3.09 -8.47 -20.82
C ALA A 67 2.80 -7.31 -21.80
N LEU A 68 3.45 -6.15 -21.65
CA LEU A 68 3.39 -5.05 -22.64
C LEU A 68 3.99 -5.48 -23.99
N ARG A 69 5.15 -6.16 -23.98
CA ARG A 69 5.80 -6.68 -25.19
C ARG A 69 4.96 -7.75 -25.91
N GLU A 70 4.23 -8.54 -25.15
CA GLU A 70 3.32 -9.57 -25.65
C GLU A 70 1.98 -8.98 -26.16
N GLY A 71 1.76 -7.67 -26.04
CA GLY A 71 0.54 -6.99 -26.45
C GLY A 71 -0.69 -7.39 -25.63
N LYS A 72 -0.51 -7.77 -24.37
CA LYS A 72 -1.62 -8.11 -23.46
C LYS A 72 -2.42 -6.87 -23.06
N HIS A 73 -3.68 -7.06 -22.70
CA HIS A 73 -4.54 -5.99 -22.19
C HIS A 73 -4.13 -5.62 -20.76
N ILE A 74 -3.22 -4.66 -20.63
CA ILE A 74 -2.74 -4.18 -19.33
C ILE A 74 -3.35 -2.82 -19.04
N TYR A 75 -3.95 -2.71 -17.86
CA TYR A 75 -4.51 -1.46 -17.37
C TYR A 75 -3.70 -0.95 -16.19
N ALA A 76 -3.24 0.29 -16.29
CA ALA A 76 -2.57 0.96 -15.19
C ALA A 76 -3.59 1.61 -14.25
N MET A 77 -3.25 1.64 -12.97
CA MET A 77 -4.05 2.32 -11.94
C MET A 77 -3.12 3.11 -11.01
N ALA A 78 -3.52 4.31 -10.63
CA ALA A 78 -2.83 5.06 -9.59
C ALA A 78 -3.82 5.70 -8.62
N ALA A 79 -3.43 5.78 -7.36
CA ALA A 79 -4.21 6.49 -6.35
C ALA A 79 -4.07 8.01 -6.51
N PRO A 80 -5.08 8.82 -6.14
CA PRO A 80 -4.99 10.29 -6.19
C PRO A 80 -3.77 10.87 -5.46
N ALA A 81 -3.25 10.17 -4.45
CA ALA A 81 -2.05 10.55 -3.72
C ALA A 81 -0.77 10.63 -4.57
N THR A 82 -0.77 10.15 -5.82
CA THR A 82 0.34 10.32 -6.76
C THR A 82 0.35 11.70 -7.42
N GLU A 83 -0.77 12.40 -7.42
CA GLU A 83 -0.86 13.75 -7.96
C GLU A 83 0.03 14.71 -7.16
N GLY A 84 0.76 15.56 -7.86
CA GLY A 84 1.70 16.51 -7.26
C GLY A 84 3.04 15.93 -6.78
N GLN A 85 3.24 14.59 -6.77
CA GLN A 85 4.52 14.00 -6.33
C GLN A 85 5.67 14.22 -7.31
N PHE A 86 5.39 14.52 -8.56
CA PHE A 86 6.36 14.76 -9.62
C PHE A 86 6.36 16.20 -10.11
N GLY A 87 5.75 17.10 -9.37
CA GLY A 87 5.57 18.52 -9.66
C GLY A 87 4.10 18.89 -9.80
N ASP A 88 3.79 20.17 -9.57
CA ASP A 88 2.41 20.66 -9.53
C ASP A 88 1.69 20.55 -10.89
N ASP A 89 2.45 20.53 -11.99
CA ASP A 89 1.93 20.41 -13.35
C ASP A 89 1.60 18.96 -13.76
N ILE A 90 1.96 17.96 -12.93
CA ILE A 90 1.74 16.53 -13.24
C ILE A 90 0.43 16.08 -12.62
N THR A 91 -0.60 16.10 -13.43
CA THR A 91 -1.97 15.70 -13.09
C THR A 91 -2.25 14.23 -13.41
N MET A 92 -3.40 13.69 -12.96
CA MET A 92 -3.86 12.35 -13.35
C MET A 92 -4.07 12.21 -14.88
N ALA A 93 -4.38 13.31 -15.59
CA ALA A 93 -4.42 13.32 -17.05
C ALA A 93 -3.04 13.11 -17.68
N SER A 94 -2.00 13.72 -17.11
CA SER A 94 -0.61 13.51 -17.52
C SER A 94 -0.19 12.05 -17.32
N TRP A 95 -0.58 11.44 -16.19
CA TRP A 95 -0.37 10.02 -15.93
C TRP A 95 -1.05 9.13 -16.98
N LYS A 96 -2.31 9.42 -17.30
CA LYS A 96 -3.06 8.67 -18.34
C LYS A 96 -2.37 8.69 -19.68
N ASN A 97 -1.90 9.86 -20.11
CA ASN A 97 -1.19 10.01 -21.37
C ASN A 97 0.14 9.23 -21.37
N ALA A 98 0.94 9.38 -20.31
CA ALA A 98 2.21 8.68 -20.17
C ALA A 98 2.03 7.15 -20.19
N MET A 99 1.03 6.62 -19.48
CA MET A 99 0.77 5.18 -19.47
C MET A 99 0.34 4.67 -20.86
N LYS A 100 -0.46 5.44 -21.60
CA LYS A 100 -0.82 5.09 -22.99
C LYS A 100 0.40 5.09 -23.93
N GLU A 101 1.29 6.05 -23.80
CA GLU A 101 2.55 6.09 -24.57
C GLU A 101 3.46 4.92 -24.23
N LEU A 102 3.44 4.42 -23.01
CA LEU A 102 4.17 3.22 -22.59
C LEU A 102 3.54 1.91 -23.11
N GLY A 103 2.36 1.96 -23.69
CA GLY A 103 1.68 0.80 -24.29
C GLY A 103 0.61 0.14 -23.41
N PHE A 104 0.24 0.76 -22.29
CA PHE A 104 -0.91 0.29 -21.51
C PHE A 104 -2.22 0.52 -22.27
N THR A 105 -3.15 -0.40 -22.13
CA THR A 105 -4.48 -0.33 -22.78
C THR A 105 -5.26 0.91 -22.35
N ASP A 106 -5.30 1.18 -21.05
CA ASP A 106 -5.81 2.43 -20.47
C ASP A 106 -5.26 2.64 -19.05
N PHE A 107 -5.65 3.78 -18.47
CA PHE A 107 -5.29 4.17 -17.11
C PHE A 107 -6.54 4.58 -16.33
N PHE A 108 -6.62 4.16 -15.07
CA PHE A 108 -7.73 4.49 -14.19
C PHE A 108 -7.23 5.21 -12.92
N ASP A 109 -7.91 6.28 -12.58
CA ASP A 109 -7.79 6.91 -11.27
C ASP A 109 -8.51 6.05 -10.23
N VAL A 110 -7.78 5.62 -9.20
CA VAL A 110 -8.32 4.81 -8.10
C VAL A 110 -9.25 5.63 -7.20
N GLY A 111 -9.32 6.96 -7.35
CA GLY A 111 -10.36 7.80 -6.75
C GLY A 111 -11.76 7.30 -7.05
N LEU A 112 -12.01 6.85 -8.29
CA LEU A 112 -13.27 6.19 -8.66
C LEU A 112 -13.60 5.00 -7.75
N GLY A 113 -12.58 4.18 -7.45
CA GLY A 113 -12.75 3.06 -6.50
C GLY A 113 -13.00 3.55 -5.07
N GLY A 114 -12.43 4.70 -4.69
CA GLY A 114 -12.71 5.37 -3.43
C GLY A 114 -14.18 5.74 -3.29
N ASP A 115 -14.76 6.35 -4.32
CA ASP A 115 -16.19 6.70 -4.35
C ASP A 115 -17.08 5.45 -4.27
N MET A 116 -16.72 4.40 -5.01
CA MET A 116 -17.45 3.13 -4.94
C MET A 116 -17.40 2.50 -3.55
N THR A 117 -16.22 2.43 -2.92
CA THR A 117 -16.10 1.87 -1.58
C THR A 117 -16.78 2.73 -0.53
N ALA A 118 -16.71 4.06 -0.64
CA ALA A 118 -17.39 4.99 0.26
C ALA A 118 -18.91 4.82 0.23
N ALA A 119 -19.50 4.58 -0.94
CA ALA A 119 -20.93 4.33 -1.07
C ALA A 119 -21.35 3.09 -0.27
N TYR A 120 -20.64 1.96 -0.43
CA TYR A 120 -20.93 0.73 0.33
C TYR A 120 -20.62 0.87 1.83
N GLU A 121 -19.48 1.47 2.18
CA GLU A 121 -19.12 1.68 3.59
C GLU A 121 -20.11 2.59 4.32
N SER A 122 -20.69 3.59 3.63
CA SER A 122 -21.68 4.48 4.24
C SER A 122 -22.95 3.75 4.67
N GLU A 123 -23.39 2.74 3.91
CA GLU A 123 -24.52 1.89 4.26
C GLU A 123 -24.17 1.01 5.47
N GLU A 124 -23.03 0.33 5.43
CA GLU A 124 -22.52 -0.51 6.54
C GLU A 124 -22.37 0.30 7.84
N TRP A 125 -21.87 1.54 7.73
CA TRP A 125 -21.75 2.44 8.87
C TRP A 125 -23.11 2.89 9.44
N ALA A 126 -24.06 3.18 8.56
CA ALA A 126 -25.40 3.60 8.98
C ALA A 126 -26.13 2.46 9.72
N GLU A 127 -25.96 1.23 9.30
CA GLU A 127 -26.53 0.05 9.99
C GLU A 127 -25.86 -0.17 11.34
N ALA A 128 -24.53 -0.17 11.38
CA ALA A 128 -23.77 -0.33 12.61
C ALA A 128 -24.09 0.76 13.63
N TYR A 129 -24.21 2.01 13.19
CA TYR A 129 -24.58 3.12 14.07
C TYR A 129 -25.95 2.92 14.70
N LYS A 130 -26.95 2.47 13.94
CA LYS A 130 -28.29 2.15 14.46
C LYS A 130 -28.26 1.01 15.46
N ALA A 131 -27.36 0.04 15.27
CA ALA A 131 -27.15 -1.08 16.18
C ALA A 131 -26.30 -0.72 17.42
N GLY A 132 -25.74 0.48 17.50
CA GLY A 132 -24.82 0.89 18.57
C GLY A 132 -23.42 0.25 18.45
N GLU A 133 -23.08 -0.29 17.28
CA GLU A 133 -21.80 -0.92 16.98
C GLU A 133 -20.77 0.08 16.47
N LYS A 134 -19.50 -0.30 16.56
CA LYS A 134 -18.37 0.50 16.03
C LYS A 134 -17.90 -0.10 14.71
N LYS A 135 -17.64 0.77 13.73
CA LYS A 135 -17.04 0.40 12.46
C LYS A 135 -15.80 1.25 12.15
N VAL A 136 -14.83 0.65 11.47
CA VAL A 136 -13.64 1.31 10.93
C VAL A 136 -13.44 0.88 9.49
N THR A 137 -12.80 1.72 8.68
CA THR A 137 -12.61 1.44 7.25
C THR A 137 -11.65 0.29 7.00
N SER A 138 -11.71 -0.32 5.82
CA SER A 138 -10.82 -1.41 5.37
C SER A 138 -9.91 -1.03 4.20
N CYS A 139 -9.90 0.24 3.78
CA CYS A 139 -9.18 0.69 2.58
C CYS A 139 -7.65 0.54 2.67
N CYS A 140 -7.07 0.58 3.88
CA CYS A 140 -5.62 0.46 4.08
C CYS A 140 -5.23 -0.96 4.53
N PRO A 141 -4.55 -1.77 3.68
CA PRO A 141 -4.12 -3.13 4.05
C PRO A 141 -3.21 -3.20 5.27
N ALA A 142 -2.39 -2.16 5.50
CA ALA A 142 -1.52 -2.10 6.68
C ALA A 142 -2.34 -1.92 7.97
N PHE A 143 -3.40 -1.11 7.92
CA PHE A 143 -4.33 -0.95 9.04
C PHE A 143 -5.08 -2.25 9.32
N VAL A 144 -5.64 -2.89 8.30
CA VAL A 144 -6.33 -4.19 8.45
C VAL A 144 -5.41 -5.25 9.04
N ASN A 145 -4.15 -5.33 8.56
CA ASN A 145 -3.16 -6.25 9.13
C ASN A 145 -2.81 -5.89 10.59
N MET A 146 -2.74 -4.61 10.93
CA MET A 146 -2.51 -4.16 12.29
C MET A 146 -3.63 -4.64 13.21
N VAL A 147 -4.89 -4.44 12.83
CA VAL A 147 -6.03 -4.93 13.62
C VAL A 147 -5.98 -6.43 13.76
N ARG A 148 -5.86 -7.18 12.67
CA ARG A 148 -5.88 -8.65 12.69
C ARG A 148 -4.75 -9.29 13.49
N LEU A 149 -3.56 -8.71 13.46
CA LEU A 149 -2.37 -9.29 14.09
C LEU A 149 -2.14 -8.82 15.53
N HIS A 150 -2.54 -7.59 15.84
CA HIS A 150 -2.21 -6.96 17.13
C HIS A 150 -3.43 -6.60 17.97
N TYR A 151 -4.62 -6.53 17.36
CA TYR A 151 -5.88 -6.18 18.03
C TYR A 151 -7.02 -7.07 17.53
N PRO A 152 -6.91 -8.42 17.63
CA PRO A 152 -7.88 -9.35 17.04
C PRO A 152 -9.31 -9.13 17.56
N ASP A 153 -9.49 -8.66 18.80
CA ASP A 153 -10.78 -8.33 19.39
C ASP A 153 -11.52 -7.19 18.66
N LEU A 154 -10.83 -6.42 17.84
CA LEU A 154 -11.41 -5.36 17.02
C LEU A 154 -11.63 -5.79 15.56
N ALA A 155 -11.38 -7.05 15.22
CA ALA A 155 -11.47 -7.52 13.84
C ALA A 155 -12.88 -7.35 13.25
N ASP A 156 -13.92 -7.56 14.05
CA ASP A 156 -15.32 -7.43 13.63
C ASP A 156 -15.75 -5.97 13.41
N CYS A 157 -14.96 -5.01 13.94
CA CYS A 157 -15.19 -3.60 13.67
C CYS A 157 -14.71 -3.18 12.27
N VAL A 158 -13.85 -3.97 11.61
CA VAL A 158 -13.31 -3.61 10.30
C VAL A 158 -14.39 -3.82 9.24
N SER A 159 -14.56 -2.81 8.36
CA SER A 159 -15.47 -2.90 7.21
C SER A 159 -15.16 -4.11 6.35
N THR A 160 -16.20 -4.73 5.81
CA THR A 160 -16.10 -5.86 4.87
C THR A 160 -15.84 -5.43 3.43
N THR A 161 -15.87 -4.12 3.17
CA THR A 161 -15.70 -3.55 1.84
C THR A 161 -14.27 -3.79 1.32
N VAL A 162 -14.16 -4.04 0.03
CA VAL A 162 -12.85 -4.21 -0.63
C VAL A 162 -12.11 -2.86 -0.74
N SER A 163 -10.79 -2.91 -0.90
CA SER A 163 -10.01 -1.68 -1.11
C SER A 163 -10.41 -0.98 -2.42
N PRO A 164 -10.26 0.35 -2.53
CA PRO A 164 -10.51 1.11 -3.75
C PRO A 164 -9.83 0.52 -4.98
N MET A 165 -8.60 0.10 -4.85
CA MET A 165 -7.83 -0.54 -5.92
C MET A 165 -8.46 -1.85 -6.40
N CYS A 166 -8.93 -2.69 -5.45
CA CYS A 166 -9.64 -3.91 -5.79
C CYS A 166 -11.00 -3.64 -6.44
N ALA A 167 -11.70 -2.58 -6.04
CA ALA A 167 -12.98 -2.18 -6.66
C ALA A 167 -12.77 -1.80 -8.14
N VAL A 168 -11.78 -0.95 -8.44
CA VAL A 168 -11.43 -0.58 -9.83
C VAL A 168 -10.98 -1.80 -10.62
N SER A 169 -10.13 -2.66 -10.06
CA SER A 169 -9.70 -3.89 -10.74
C SER A 169 -10.87 -4.80 -11.11
N ARG A 170 -11.84 -4.98 -10.21
CA ARG A 170 -13.06 -5.74 -10.49
C ARG A 170 -13.91 -5.09 -11.58
N LEU A 171 -14.03 -3.76 -11.56
CA LEU A 171 -14.75 -3.01 -12.60
C LEU A 171 -14.10 -3.19 -13.98
N ILE A 172 -12.77 -3.11 -14.06
CA ILE A 172 -12.02 -3.33 -15.30
C ILE A 172 -12.26 -4.75 -15.80
N LYS A 173 -12.09 -5.76 -14.95
CA LYS A 173 -12.27 -7.17 -15.32
C LYS A 173 -13.70 -7.54 -15.68
N ALA A 174 -14.69 -6.83 -15.18
CA ALA A 174 -16.08 -7.00 -15.59
C ALA A 174 -16.33 -6.50 -17.03
N ARG A 175 -15.54 -5.54 -17.51
CA ARG A 175 -15.62 -5.00 -18.89
C ARG A 175 -14.68 -5.72 -19.85
N ASP A 176 -13.53 -6.13 -19.38
CA ASP A 176 -12.49 -6.84 -20.12
C ASP A 176 -11.99 -8.01 -19.27
N PRO A 177 -12.52 -9.23 -19.44
CA PRO A 177 -12.13 -10.41 -18.69
C PRO A 177 -10.66 -10.80 -18.84
N GLU A 178 -10.01 -10.45 -19.96
CA GLU A 178 -8.60 -10.71 -20.24
C GLU A 178 -7.68 -9.67 -19.60
N ALA A 179 -8.23 -8.63 -18.97
CA ALA A 179 -7.47 -7.53 -18.40
C ALA A 179 -6.48 -8.01 -17.33
N ILE A 180 -5.25 -7.49 -17.42
CA ILE A 180 -4.25 -7.50 -16.37
C ILE A 180 -4.29 -6.14 -15.67
N THR A 181 -4.43 -6.12 -14.34
CA THR A 181 -4.56 -4.92 -13.52
C THR A 181 -3.59 -4.94 -12.36
#